data_eb686e616d00368fa5d02caf897eaf05
#
_entry.id   eb686e616d00368fa5d02caf897eaf05
#
_cell.length_a   1.000
_cell.length_b   1.000
_cell.length_c   1.000
_cell.angle_alpha   90.00
_cell.angle_beta   90.00
_cell.angle_gamma   90.00
#
_symmetry.space_group_name_H-M   'P 1'
#
loop_
_entity.id
_entity.type
_entity.pdbx_description
1 polymer ?
#
loop_
_entity_poly.entity_id
_entity_poly.type
_entity_poly.pdbx_seq_one_letter_code
_entity_poly.pdbx_strand_id
1 'polypeptide(L)'
;FIRTLVCIGLLMSLAFITLNNKLFFNYPEYWPAPNYDFKKLSMSNEEFQLGRELFYDPILSKNESISCASCHNQATGFTHVDHDLSHGIEGRIGNRNSMSLVNLAWNTSFMWDGGVNHIELQALAPITNKNEMDETLENVVEKLKKSKKYKNLFSKVYSDGEITGQKTLLAITQFVVMLNSYNSKYDKYVRNEKGGEYTYQEKNGLEIFRKHCNICHTEPLFTNNNFENNGLKVDSTLNDHGRYLITNNPKDSLKFKVPSLRNIQFTKPYMHDGRFETLQQVVTHYTTDIQNSTCLLYTSDAADDQAS
;
A
#
# COMPACT_ATOMS: atom_id res chain seq x y z
N PHE A 1 -7.97 -54.75 13.91
CA PHE A 1 -7.90 -53.61 14.82
C PHE A 1 -6.66 -52.74 14.56
N ILE A 2 -5.46 -53.30 14.45
CA ILE A 2 -4.21 -52.57 14.24
C ILE A 2 -4.15 -51.90 12.86
N ARG A 3 -4.62 -52.58 11.78
CA ARG A 3 -4.66 -51.98 10.42
C ARG A 3 -5.64 -50.81 10.32
N THR A 4 -6.75 -50.84 11.04
CA THR A 4 -7.75 -49.77 11.04
C THR A 4 -7.22 -48.53 11.83
N LEU A 5 -6.50 -48.73 12.91
CA LEU A 5 -5.88 -47.65 13.66
C LEU A 5 -4.73 -46.95 12.90
N VAL A 6 -3.94 -47.68 12.10
CA VAL A 6 -2.88 -47.11 11.27
C VAL A 6 -3.49 -46.27 10.13
N CYS A 7 -4.59 -46.71 9.50
CA CYS A 7 -5.27 -45.93 8.47
C CYS A 7 -5.92 -44.64 9.00
N ILE A 8 -6.50 -44.67 10.22
CA ILE A 8 -7.09 -43.49 10.86
C ILE A 8 -5.97 -42.52 11.28
N GLY A 9 -4.84 -42.99 11.78
CA GLY A 9 -3.67 -42.18 12.10
C GLY A 9 -3.07 -41.50 10.88
N LEU A 10 -2.98 -42.17 9.73
CA LEU A 10 -2.48 -41.60 8.48
C LEU A 10 -3.46 -40.57 7.91
N LEU A 11 -4.76 -40.80 7.98
CA LEU A 11 -5.78 -39.85 7.53
C LEU A 11 -5.83 -38.60 8.41
N MET A 12 -5.66 -38.74 9.74
CA MET A 12 -5.54 -37.59 10.64
C MET A 12 -4.23 -36.79 10.42
N SER A 13 -3.11 -37.44 10.14
CA SER A 13 -1.85 -36.75 9.87
C SER A 13 -1.90 -36.01 8.51
N LEU A 14 -2.55 -36.57 7.49
CA LEU A 14 -2.78 -35.89 6.22
C LEU A 14 -3.76 -34.69 6.34
N ALA A 15 -4.81 -34.82 7.17
CA ALA A 15 -5.72 -33.72 7.47
C ALA A 15 -5.04 -32.59 8.25
N PHE A 16 -4.12 -32.92 9.16
CA PHE A 16 -3.33 -31.94 9.90
C PHE A 16 -2.32 -31.18 9.00
N ILE A 17 -1.72 -31.87 8.02
CA ILE A 17 -0.80 -31.25 7.06
C ILE A 17 -1.55 -30.29 6.12
N THR A 18 -2.78 -30.62 5.71
CA THR A 18 -3.59 -29.71 4.86
C THR A 18 -4.20 -28.53 5.61
N LEU A 19 -4.44 -28.64 6.92
CA LEU A 19 -4.96 -27.55 7.74
C LEU A 19 -3.92 -26.49 8.11
N ASN A 20 -2.62 -26.84 8.13
CA ASN A 20 -1.54 -25.93 8.52
C ASN A 20 -1.03 -24.99 7.41
N ASN A 21 -1.50 -25.14 6.17
CA ASN A 21 -1.02 -24.32 5.04
C ASN A 21 -1.89 -23.08 4.75
N LYS A 22 -3.01 -22.89 5.44
CA LYS A 22 -3.84 -21.71 5.31
C LYS A 22 -3.26 -20.54 6.09
N LEU A 23 -2.96 -19.46 5.39
CA LEU A 23 -2.70 -18.17 6.02
C LEU A 23 -4.02 -17.49 6.39
N PHE A 24 -4.11 -17.01 7.63
CA PHE A 24 -5.25 -16.24 8.09
C PHE A 24 -4.89 -14.76 8.09
N PHE A 25 -5.77 -13.96 7.51
CA PHE A 25 -5.65 -12.51 7.62
C PHE A 25 -6.19 -12.07 8.97
N ASN A 26 -5.31 -11.54 9.83
CA ASN A 26 -5.67 -11.09 11.16
C ASN A 26 -5.60 -9.57 11.26
N TYR A 27 -6.58 -8.97 11.92
CA TYR A 27 -6.63 -7.54 12.21
C TYR A 27 -7.37 -7.31 13.54
N PRO A 28 -7.16 -6.16 14.22
CA PRO A 28 -7.83 -5.86 15.49
C PRO A 28 -9.34 -5.73 15.34
N GLU A 29 -10.10 -6.16 16.35
CA GLU A 29 -11.59 -6.07 16.35
C GLU A 29 -12.12 -4.64 16.17
N TYR A 30 -11.40 -3.64 16.67
CA TYR A 30 -11.78 -2.23 16.54
C TYR A 30 -11.54 -1.64 15.15
N TRP A 31 -10.94 -2.40 14.23
CA TRP A 31 -10.76 -1.99 12.84
C TRP A 31 -12.00 -2.35 12.02
N PRO A 32 -12.32 -1.56 10.99
CA PRO A 32 -13.36 -1.96 10.04
C PRO A 32 -12.95 -3.25 9.31
N ALA A 33 -13.94 -3.99 8.81
CA ALA A 33 -13.64 -5.12 7.94
C ALA A 33 -12.86 -4.65 6.69
N PRO A 34 -11.89 -5.43 6.19
CA PRO A 34 -11.17 -5.09 4.97
C PRO A 34 -12.10 -5.08 3.75
N ASN A 35 -11.80 -4.21 2.79
CA ASN A 35 -12.49 -4.16 1.49
C ASN A 35 -12.11 -5.35 0.59
N TYR A 36 -10.88 -5.87 0.76
CA TYR A 36 -10.44 -7.07 0.05
C TYR A 36 -11.14 -8.32 0.56
N ASP A 37 -11.74 -9.08 -0.34
CA ASP A 37 -12.53 -10.27 0.02
C ASP A 37 -11.65 -11.52 0.16
N PHE A 38 -11.06 -11.71 1.35
CA PHE A 38 -10.25 -12.89 1.69
C PHE A 38 -11.03 -14.21 1.67
N LYS A 39 -12.37 -14.19 1.59
CA LYS A 39 -13.18 -15.43 1.51
C LYS A 39 -13.19 -16.02 0.11
N LYS A 40 -13.07 -15.18 -0.92
CA LYS A 40 -13.01 -15.65 -2.32
C LYS A 40 -11.67 -16.27 -2.67
N LEU A 41 -10.61 -15.88 -1.98
CA LEU A 41 -9.24 -16.33 -2.23
C LEU A 41 -8.71 -16.93 -0.94
N SER A 42 -8.84 -18.25 -0.77
CA SER A 42 -8.12 -18.93 0.31
C SER A 42 -6.63 -18.81 0.04
N MET A 43 -5.93 -18.11 0.93
CA MET A 43 -4.50 -17.86 0.79
C MET A 43 -3.72 -18.98 1.48
N SER A 44 -2.82 -19.62 0.74
CA SER A 44 -1.85 -20.56 1.28
C SER A 44 -0.52 -19.88 1.56
N ASN A 45 0.33 -20.54 2.33
CA ASN A 45 1.70 -20.08 2.55
C ASN A 45 2.49 -20.09 1.23
N GLU A 46 2.27 -21.07 0.36
CA GLU A 46 2.91 -21.17 -0.95
C GLU A 46 2.54 -20.01 -1.89
N GLU A 47 1.27 -19.60 -1.89
CA GLU A 47 0.81 -18.42 -2.65
C GLU A 47 1.48 -17.13 -2.13
N PHE A 48 1.50 -16.95 -0.82
CA PHE A 48 2.19 -15.81 -0.21
C PHE A 48 3.68 -15.79 -0.54
N GLN A 49 4.36 -16.94 -0.48
CA GLN A 49 5.79 -17.02 -0.80
C GLN A 49 6.04 -16.79 -2.30
N LEU A 50 5.19 -17.28 -3.20
CA LEU A 50 5.29 -16.97 -4.63
C LEU A 50 5.18 -15.46 -4.86
N GLY A 51 4.20 -14.80 -4.26
CA GLY A 51 4.02 -13.35 -4.35
C GLY A 51 5.21 -12.57 -3.80
N ARG A 52 5.74 -13.01 -2.65
CA ARG A 52 6.95 -12.44 -2.06
C ARG A 52 8.16 -12.58 -2.96
N GLU A 53 8.41 -13.77 -3.53
CA GLU A 53 9.51 -13.98 -4.46
C GLU A 53 9.41 -13.07 -5.69
N LEU A 54 8.20 -12.91 -6.27
CA LEU A 54 7.98 -12.00 -7.38
C LEU A 54 8.20 -10.53 -6.99
N PHE A 55 7.79 -10.11 -5.81
CA PHE A 55 7.93 -8.74 -5.33
C PHE A 55 9.40 -8.31 -5.18
N TYR A 56 10.27 -9.22 -4.77
CA TYR A 56 11.70 -8.96 -4.57
C TYR A 56 12.57 -9.28 -5.78
N ASP A 57 12.03 -9.91 -6.83
CA ASP A 57 12.80 -10.34 -7.99
C ASP A 57 12.78 -9.29 -9.11
N PRO A 58 13.95 -8.82 -9.59
CA PRO A 58 14.01 -7.84 -10.66
C PRO A 58 13.61 -8.39 -12.03
N ILE A 59 13.37 -9.69 -12.18
CA ILE A 59 12.92 -10.33 -13.43
C ILE A 59 11.67 -9.68 -14.03
N LEU A 60 10.87 -8.96 -13.22
CA LEU A 60 9.66 -8.28 -13.66
C LEU A 60 9.94 -6.98 -14.43
N SER A 61 11.15 -6.42 -14.38
CA SER A 61 11.52 -5.23 -15.16
C SER A 61 12.19 -5.61 -16.48
N LYS A 62 12.13 -4.72 -17.46
CA LYS A 62 12.60 -4.95 -18.84
C LYS A 62 14.04 -5.40 -18.92
N ASN A 63 14.93 -4.75 -18.18
CA ASN A 63 16.35 -5.03 -18.13
C ASN A 63 16.75 -5.84 -16.88
N GLU A 64 15.79 -6.34 -16.11
CA GLU A 64 15.98 -7.13 -14.89
C GLU A 64 16.88 -6.42 -13.85
N SER A 65 16.78 -5.08 -13.74
CA SER A 65 17.61 -4.29 -12.82
C SER A 65 16.88 -3.82 -11.57
N ILE A 66 15.55 -3.70 -11.60
CA ILE A 66 14.75 -3.23 -10.47
C ILE A 66 13.59 -4.17 -10.18
N SER A 67 13.22 -4.25 -8.91
CA SER A 67 12.06 -4.99 -8.39
C SER A 67 11.06 -4.04 -7.73
N CYS A 68 9.89 -4.53 -7.31
CA CYS A 68 8.97 -3.73 -6.48
C CYS A 68 9.67 -3.25 -5.19
N ALA A 69 10.50 -4.10 -4.58
CA ALA A 69 11.25 -3.76 -3.37
C ALA A 69 12.29 -2.64 -3.57
N SER A 70 12.68 -2.31 -4.81
CA SER A 70 13.58 -1.18 -5.08
C SER A 70 12.94 0.16 -4.74
N CYS A 71 11.61 0.31 -4.95
CA CYS A 71 10.84 1.50 -4.61
C CYS A 71 9.95 1.33 -3.36
N HIS A 72 9.77 0.10 -2.89
CA HIS A 72 8.94 -0.24 -1.74
C HIS A 72 9.74 -1.04 -0.72
N ASN A 73 10.68 -0.37 -0.04
CA ASN A 73 11.56 -1.00 0.94
C ASN A 73 10.84 -1.30 2.25
N GLN A 74 10.96 -2.53 2.74
CA GLN A 74 10.31 -2.97 3.98
C GLN A 74 10.74 -2.12 5.21
N ALA A 75 12.03 -1.76 5.31
CA ALA A 75 12.55 -0.99 6.44
C ALA A 75 11.95 0.41 6.57
N THR A 76 11.38 0.93 5.50
CA THR A 76 10.79 2.27 5.40
C THR A 76 9.27 2.25 5.22
N GLY A 77 8.61 1.20 5.74
CA GLY A 77 7.16 1.05 5.61
C GLY A 77 6.69 0.78 4.18
N PHE A 78 7.52 0.13 3.39
CA PHE A 78 7.29 -0.16 1.97
C PHE A 78 7.12 1.10 1.12
N THR A 79 8.00 2.10 1.35
CA THR A 79 8.19 3.29 0.51
C THR A 79 9.66 3.42 0.10
N HIS A 80 9.95 4.44 -0.70
CA HIS A 80 11.31 4.87 -1.04
C HIS A 80 11.64 6.15 -0.27
N VAL A 81 12.82 6.26 0.35
CA VAL A 81 13.15 7.35 1.29
C VAL A 81 14.32 8.23 0.84
N ASP A 82 15.05 7.83 -0.18
CA ASP A 82 16.27 8.51 -0.61
C ASP A 82 16.03 9.55 -1.72
N HIS A 83 14.82 9.58 -2.28
CA HIS A 83 14.45 10.44 -3.41
C HIS A 83 13.01 10.92 -3.27
N ASP A 84 12.72 12.12 -3.76
CA ASP A 84 11.39 12.71 -3.81
C ASP A 84 10.46 11.95 -4.77
N LEU A 85 10.96 11.55 -5.94
CA LEU A 85 10.23 10.81 -6.96
C LEU A 85 10.74 9.37 -7.11
N SER A 86 9.89 8.47 -7.60
CA SER A 86 10.27 7.09 -7.90
C SER A 86 11.35 7.03 -8.99
N HIS A 87 12.27 6.06 -8.87
CA HIS A 87 13.32 5.80 -9.85
C HIS A 87 13.12 4.45 -10.51
N GLY A 88 13.05 4.44 -11.83
CA GLY A 88 12.89 3.24 -12.64
C GLY A 88 14.19 2.72 -13.24
N ILE A 89 14.04 1.84 -14.22
CA ILE A 89 15.16 1.29 -14.98
C ILE A 89 15.99 2.42 -15.62
N GLU A 90 17.28 2.18 -15.80
CA GLU A 90 18.20 3.13 -16.45
C GLU A 90 18.26 4.51 -15.76
N GLY A 91 17.87 4.59 -14.48
CA GLY A 91 17.82 5.85 -13.73
C GLY A 91 16.71 6.81 -14.19
N ARG A 92 15.69 6.33 -14.88
CA ARG A 92 14.54 7.15 -15.28
C ARG A 92 13.77 7.59 -14.04
N ILE A 93 13.33 8.83 -14.05
CA ILE A 93 12.62 9.43 -12.92
C ILE A 93 11.11 9.40 -13.20
N GLY A 94 10.34 8.91 -12.24
CA GLY A 94 8.88 8.98 -12.23
C GLY A 94 8.38 10.40 -11.97
N ASN A 95 7.09 10.56 -11.88
CA ASN A 95 6.46 11.87 -11.63
C ASN A 95 5.82 11.98 -10.25
N ARG A 96 5.91 10.95 -9.43
CA ARG A 96 5.31 10.90 -8.08
C ARG A 96 6.19 10.14 -7.09
N ASN A 97 5.98 10.43 -5.82
CA ASN A 97 6.57 9.70 -4.72
C ASN A 97 5.96 8.29 -4.60
N SER A 98 6.75 7.32 -4.12
CA SER A 98 6.31 5.94 -3.91
C SER A 98 5.43 5.84 -2.67
N MET A 99 4.17 5.46 -2.83
CA MET A 99 3.23 5.27 -1.73
C MET A 99 3.59 4.05 -0.88
N SER A 100 3.29 4.12 0.42
CA SER A 100 3.37 2.94 1.30
C SER A 100 2.39 1.85 0.86
N LEU A 101 2.83 0.59 0.91
CA LEU A 101 2.02 -0.59 0.59
C LEU A 101 1.39 -1.25 1.81
N VAL A 102 1.52 -0.68 3.01
CA VAL A 102 0.90 -1.26 4.20
C VAL A 102 -0.62 -1.04 4.22
N ASN A 103 -1.35 -2.02 4.71
CA ASN A 103 -2.80 -1.98 4.92
C ASN A 103 -3.64 -1.77 3.64
N LEU A 104 -3.14 -2.15 2.47
CA LEU A 104 -3.86 -1.98 1.21
C LEU A 104 -5.16 -2.78 1.13
N ALA A 105 -5.34 -3.81 1.97
CA ALA A 105 -6.59 -4.58 2.05
C ALA A 105 -7.83 -3.72 2.39
N TRP A 106 -7.64 -2.53 2.96
CA TRP A 106 -8.73 -1.58 3.28
C TRP A 106 -8.92 -0.49 2.23
N ASN A 107 -8.06 -0.41 1.22
CA ASN A 107 -8.19 0.61 0.20
C ASN A 107 -9.31 0.27 -0.80
N THR A 108 -9.98 1.31 -1.30
CA THR A 108 -11.02 1.20 -2.33
C THR A 108 -10.51 1.56 -3.73
N SER A 109 -9.35 2.20 -3.79
CA SER A 109 -8.64 2.56 -5.02
C SER A 109 -7.15 2.70 -4.74
N PHE A 110 -6.33 2.62 -5.78
CA PHE A 110 -4.88 2.55 -5.69
C PHE A 110 -4.25 3.62 -6.57
N MET A 111 -2.98 3.95 -6.33
CA MET A 111 -2.24 5.09 -6.86
C MET A 111 -2.70 6.43 -6.24
N TRP A 112 -1.89 7.48 -6.35
CA TRP A 112 -2.19 8.81 -5.83
C TRP A 112 -3.47 9.44 -6.42
N ASP A 113 -3.81 9.09 -7.65
CA ASP A 113 -4.98 9.60 -8.38
C ASP A 113 -6.17 8.63 -8.41
N GLY A 114 -6.01 7.42 -7.85
CA GLY A 114 -7.02 6.38 -7.87
C GLY A 114 -7.26 5.79 -9.27
N GLY A 115 -6.25 5.81 -10.12
CA GLY A 115 -6.33 5.27 -11.48
C GLY A 115 -6.54 3.77 -11.56
N VAL A 116 -6.36 3.06 -10.44
CA VAL A 116 -6.58 1.60 -10.34
C VAL A 116 -7.63 1.32 -9.26
N ASN A 117 -8.68 0.59 -9.60
CA ASN A 117 -9.84 0.26 -8.71
C ASN A 117 -9.80 -1.17 -8.18
N HIS A 118 -8.94 -2.04 -8.71
CA HIS A 118 -8.80 -3.42 -8.29
C HIS A 118 -7.35 -3.69 -7.92
N ILE A 119 -7.12 -4.16 -6.69
CA ILE A 119 -5.76 -4.39 -6.21
C ILE A 119 -5.01 -5.43 -7.05
N GLU A 120 -5.75 -6.38 -7.64
CA GLU A 120 -5.19 -7.41 -8.51
C GLU A 120 -4.56 -6.84 -9.79
N LEU A 121 -4.92 -5.62 -10.16
CA LEU A 121 -4.35 -4.91 -11.32
C LEU A 121 -3.31 -3.87 -10.93
N GLN A 122 -3.10 -3.62 -9.63
CA GLN A 122 -2.22 -2.53 -9.19
C GLN A 122 -0.79 -2.72 -9.67
N ALA A 123 -0.25 -3.94 -9.58
CA ALA A 123 1.12 -4.22 -10.00
C ALA A 123 1.36 -4.05 -11.52
N LEU A 124 0.30 -4.11 -12.34
CA LEU A 124 0.41 -3.87 -13.78
C LEU A 124 0.84 -2.45 -14.10
N ALA A 125 0.39 -1.46 -13.31
CA ALA A 125 0.72 -0.06 -13.55
C ALA A 125 2.25 0.20 -13.53
N PRO A 126 3.02 -0.11 -12.47
CA PRO A 126 4.46 0.06 -12.47
C PRO A 126 5.19 -0.87 -13.47
N ILE A 127 4.68 -2.09 -13.71
CA ILE A 127 5.29 -3.00 -14.71
C ILE A 127 5.28 -2.36 -16.10
N THR A 128 4.17 -1.72 -16.49
CA THR A 128 4.02 -1.16 -17.85
C THR A 128 4.45 0.30 -17.97
N ASN A 129 4.76 0.97 -16.86
CA ASN A 129 5.20 2.35 -16.88
C ASN A 129 6.62 2.46 -17.43
N LYS A 130 6.78 3.25 -18.50
CA LYS A 130 8.07 3.49 -19.16
C LYS A 130 9.14 4.09 -18.24
N ASN A 131 8.72 4.88 -17.26
CA ASN A 131 9.62 5.52 -16.29
C ASN A 131 9.88 4.66 -15.05
N GLU A 132 9.27 3.46 -14.95
CA GLU A 132 9.45 2.53 -13.85
C GLU A 132 10.06 1.22 -14.36
N MET A 133 9.26 0.18 -14.63
CA MET A 133 9.78 -1.14 -15.03
C MET A 133 9.87 -1.33 -16.55
N ASP A 134 9.15 -0.54 -17.36
CA ASP A 134 9.12 -0.50 -18.85
C ASP A 134 8.99 -1.90 -19.49
N GLU A 135 8.14 -2.75 -18.91
CA GLU A 135 7.96 -4.12 -19.38
C GLU A 135 6.50 -4.36 -19.80
N THR A 136 6.24 -5.45 -20.53
CA THR A 136 4.89 -5.91 -20.82
C THR A 136 4.56 -7.16 -20.01
N LEU A 137 3.28 -7.36 -19.68
CA LEU A 137 2.88 -8.52 -18.91
C LEU A 137 3.16 -9.84 -19.67
N GLU A 138 3.07 -9.81 -21.01
CA GLU A 138 3.38 -10.93 -21.89
C GLU A 138 4.84 -11.33 -21.76
N ASN A 139 5.78 -10.35 -21.82
CA ASN A 139 7.20 -10.61 -21.69
C ASN A 139 7.57 -11.08 -20.29
N VAL A 140 6.93 -10.52 -19.23
CA VAL A 140 7.07 -11.04 -17.86
C VAL A 140 6.73 -12.52 -17.82
N VAL A 141 5.58 -12.93 -18.36
CA VAL A 141 5.15 -14.33 -18.38
C VAL A 141 6.18 -15.21 -19.12
N GLU A 142 6.69 -14.75 -20.26
CA GLU A 142 7.71 -15.50 -21.01
C GLU A 142 9.03 -15.66 -20.26
N LYS A 143 9.47 -14.61 -19.53
CA LYS A 143 10.66 -14.69 -18.65
C LYS A 143 10.42 -15.70 -17.51
N LEU A 144 9.27 -15.62 -16.84
CA LEU A 144 8.91 -16.56 -15.78
C LEU A 144 8.83 -18.00 -16.27
N LYS A 145 8.26 -18.25 -17.45
CA LYS A 145 8.20 -19.57 -18.09
C LYS A 145 9.59 -20.14 -18.45
N LYS A 146 10.59 -19.32 -18.70
CA LYS A 146 11.98 -19.76 -18.93
C LYS A 146 12.69 -20.10 -17.63
N SER A 147 12.30 -19.52 -16.51
CA SER A 147 12.91 -19.72 -15.19
C SER A 147 12.53 -21.05 -14.56
N LYS A 148 13.53 -21.90 -14.25
CA LYS A 148 13.32 -23.14 -13.49
C LYS A 148 12.74 -22.88 -12.09
N LYS A 149 13.18 -21.77 -11.45
CA LYS A 149 12.69 -21.31 -10.14
C LYS A 149 11.17 -21.11 -10.18
N TYR A 150 10.69 -20.32 -11.13
CA TYR A 150 9.27 -19.97 -11.21
C TYR A 150 8.38 -21.12 -11.68
N LYS A 151 8.84 -21.95 -12.60
CA LYS A 151 8.12 -23.20 -12.94
C LYS A 151 7.84 -24.05 -11.69
N ASN A 152 8.85 -24.22 -10.83
CA ASN A 152 8.69 -24.96 -9.57
C ASN A 152 7.78 -24.25 -8.57
N LEU A 153 7.87 -22.92 -8.44
CA LEU A 153 7.02 -22.17 -7.51
C LEU A 153 5.55 -22.18 -7.96
N PHE A 154 5.27 -21.93 -9.24
CA PHE A 154 3.91 -21.96 -9.77
C PHE A 154 3.28 -23.36 -9.68
N SER A 155 4.04 -24.43 -9.93
CA SER A 155 3.52 -25.81 -9.81
C SER A 155 3.18 -26.23 -8.38
N LYS A 156 3.75 -25.56 -7.36
CA LYS A 156 3.36 -25.76 -5.96
C LYS A 156 2.06 -25.06 -5.59
N VAL A 157 1.75 -23.96 -6.27
CA VAL A 157 0.57 -23.11 -6.00
C VAL A 157 -0.62 -23.54 -6.86
N TYR A 158 -0.37 -23.74 -8.13
CA TYR A 158 -1.42 -24.04 -9.12
C TYR A 158 -1.29 -25.48 -9.62
N SER A 159 -2.37 -26.26 -9.48
CA SER A 159 -2.39 -27.69 -9.84
C SER A 159 -2.07 -27.96 -11.31
N ASP A 160 -2.35 -26.99 -12.20
CA ASP A 160 -2.01 -27.05 -13.62
C ASP A 160 -0.56 -26.61 -13.92
N GLY A 161 0.14 -26.03 -12.92
CA GLY A 161 1.50 -25.52 -13.06
C GLY A 161 1.64 -24.36 -14.04
N GLU A 162 0.52 -23.81 -14.52
CA GLU A 162 0.52 -22.82 -15.59
C GLU A 162 0.93 -21.44 -15.10
N ILE A 163 1.81 -20.76 -15.84
CA ILE A 163 2.24 -19.38 -15.58
C ILE A 163 1.46 -18.47 -16.54
N THR A 164 0.58 -17.64 -15.98
CA THR A 164 -0.19 -16.63 -16.73
C THR A 164 -0.02 -15.26 -16.10
N GLY A 165 -0.32 -14.19 -16.85
CA GLY A 165 -0.31 -12.81 -16.34
C GLY A 165 -1.25 -12.64 -15.15
N GLN A 166 -2.46 -13.18 -15.23
CA GLN A 166 -3.44 -13.14 -14.15
C GLN A 166 -2.93 -13.79 -12.87
N LYS A 167 -2.38 -15.01 -12.94
CA LYS A 167 -1.81 -15.72 -11.80
C LYS A 167 -0.60 -14.99 -11.21
N THR A 168 0.22 -14.37 -12.06
CA THR A 168 1.38 -13.57 -11.65
C THR A 168 0.95 -12.34 -10.85
N LEU A 169 0.00 -11.55 -11.37
CA LEU A 169 -0.55 -10.38 -10.69
C LEU A 169 -1.26 -10.76 -9.39
N LEU A 170 -2.03 -11.85 -9.40
CA LEU A 170 -2.72 -12.36 -8.21
C LEU A 170 -1.73 -12.77 -7.12
N ALA A 171 -0.64 -13.46 -7.45
CA ALA A 171 0.38 -13.84 -6.48
C ALA A 171 1.03 -12.61 -5.83
N ILE A 172 1.37 -11.57 -6.61
CA ILE A 172 1.90 -10.31 -6.06
C ILE A 172 0.87 -9.68 -5.12
N THR A 173 -0.40 -9.64 -5.52
CA THR A 173 -1.50 -9.12 -4.71
C THR A 173 -1.61 -9.85 -3.37
N GLN A 174 -1.55 -11.19 -3.38
CA GLN A 174 -1.63 -12.01 -2.17
C GLN A 174 -0.50 -11.71 -1.17
N PHE A 175 0.69 -11.37 -1.64
CA PHE A 175 1.75 -10.87 -0.76
C PHE A 175 1.43 -9.48 -0.22
N VAL A 176 1.06 -8.54 -1.09
CA VAL A 176 0.90 -7.12 -0.73
C VAL A 176 -0.29 -6.91 0.22
N VAL A 177 -1.42 -7.59 0.05
CA VAL A 177 -2.58 -7.45 0.95
C VAL A 177 -2.32 -7.97 2.37
N MET A 178 -1.30 -8.79 2.56
CA MET A 178 -0.88 -9.29 3.86
C MET A 178 0.06 -8.34 4.62
N LEU A 179 0.50 -7.23 4.00
CA LEU A 179 1.37 -6.25 4.63
C LEU A 179 0.57 -5.37 5.60
N ASN A 180 0.52 -5.79 6.86
CA ASN A 180 -0.29 -5.14 7.89
C ASN A 180 0.55 -4.36 8.90
N SER A 181 0.07 -3.18 9.30
CA SER A 181 0.63 -2.36 10.37
C SER A 181 -0.47 -1.92 11.33
N TYR A 182 -0.61 -2.65 12.45
CA TYR A 182 -1.63 -2.42 13.47
C TYR A 182 -1.11 -2.61 14.91
N ASN A 183 0.21 -2.46 15.12
CA ASN A 183 0.84 -2.67 16.44
C ASN A 183 1.76 -1.51 16.84
N SER A 184 1.40 -0.28 16.48
CA SER A 184 2.08 0.93 16.91
C SER A 184 1.79 1.26 18.39
N LYS A 185 2.48 2.27 18.95
CA LYS A 185 2.16 2.79 20.29
C LYS A 185 0.70 3.28 20.38
N TYR A 186 0.16 3.88 19.30
CA TYR A 186 -1.24 4.24 19.19
C TYR A 186 -2.18 3.03 19.34
N ASP A 187 -1.89 1.94 18.64
CA ASP A 187 -2.71 0.74 18.70
C ASP A 187 -2.72 0.13 20.11
N LYS A 188 -1.56 0.09 20.76
CA LYS A 188 -1.44 -0.35 22.16
C LYS A 188 -2.19 0.57 23.12
N TYR A 189 -2.15 1.90 22.89
CA TYR A 189 -2.93 2.87 23.66
C TYR A 189 -4.43 2.61 23.55
N VAL A 190 -4.94 2.42 22.33
CA VAL A 190 -6.38 2.16 22.08
C VAL A 190 -6.82 0.83 22.73
N ARG A 191 -5.96 -0.20 22.67
CA ARG A 191 -6.24 -1.51 23.28
C ARG A 191 -5.92 -1.57 24.78
N ASN A 192 -5.45 -0.48 25.37
CA ASN A 192 -5.03 -0.40 26.77
C ASN A 192 -3.98 -1.46 27.14
N GLU A 193 -3.01 -1.67 26.25
CA GLU A 193 -1.91 -2.62 26.41
C GLU A 193 -0.65 -1.96 26.97
N LYS A 194 0.19 -2.76 27.63
CA LYS A 194 1.51 -2.33 28.11
C LYS A 194 2.35 -1.77 26.97
N GLY A 195 2.96 -0.59 27.18
CA GLY A 195 3.75 0.15 26.17
C GLY A 195 2.89 1.04 25.26
N GLY A 196 1.59 1.18 25.58
CA GLY A 196 0.67 2.14 24.96
C GLY A 196 0.47 3.42 25.78
N GLU A 197 1.16 3.58 26.91
CA GLU A 197 1.00 4.74 27.80
C GLU A 197 1.45 6.02 27.09
N TYR A 198 0.50 6.93 26.89
CA TYR A 198 0.77 8.25 26.30
C TYR A 198 1.24 9.24 27.35
N THR A 199 2.28 10.00 27.02
CA THR A 199 2.66 11.21 27.74
C THR A 199 1.56 12.28 27.63
N TYR A 200 1.69 13.35 28.41
CA TYR A 200 0.77 14.49 28.30
C TYR A 200 0.81 15.12 26.89
N GLN A 201 2.00 15.30 26.32
CA GLN A 201 2.17 15.86 24.97
C GLN A 201 1.53 14.96 23.90
N GLU A 202 1.69 13.64 24.00
CA GLU A 202 1.08 12.70 23.05
C GLU A 202 -0.46 12.71 23.13
N LYS A 203 -1.03 12.83 24.34
CA LYS A 203 -2.48 12.95 24.52
C LYS A 203 -3.01 14.25 23.91
N ASN A 204 -2.37 15.38 24.22
CA ASN A 204 -2.72 16.67 23.63
C ASN A 204 -2.57 16.65 22.09
N GLY A 205 -1.50 16.04 21.57
CA GLY A 205 -1.31 15.86 20.12
C GLY A 205 -2.41 15.04 19.48
N LEU A 206 -2.89 13.98 20.14
CA LEU A 206 -4.01 13.18 19.66
C LEU A 206 -5.33 13.97 19.63
N GLU A 207 -5.58 14.82 20.64
CA GLU A 207 -6.74 15.70 20.67
C GLU A 207 -6.73 16.72 19.52
N ILE A 208 -5.58 17.37 19.30
CA ILE A 208 -5.37 18.29 18.16
C ILE A 208 -5.57 17.54 16.82
N PHE A 209 -4.97 16.35 16.68
CA PHE A 209 -5.15 15.53 15.50
C PHE A 209 -6.63 15.21 15.24
N ARG A 210 -7.37 14.80 16.27
CA ARG A 210 -8.81 14.49 16.17
C ARG A 210 -9.65 15.70 15.77
N LYS A 211 -9.28 16.89 16.25
CA LYS A 211 -9.97 18.14 15.91
C LYS A 211 -9.72 18.56 14.46
N HIS A 212 -8.49 18.45 13.95
CA HIS A 212 -8.07 19.10 12.70
C HIS A 212 -7.72 18.16 11.55
N CYS A 213 -7.27 16.93 11.85
CA CYS A 213 -6.73 16.03 10.81
C CYS A 213 -7.62 14.80 10.55
N ASN A 214 -8.39 14.36 11.57
CA ASN A 214 -9.14 13.11 11.53
C ASN A 214 -10.28 13.11 10.50
N ILE A 215 -10.71 14.26 10.01
CA ILE A 215 -11.73 14.36 8.95
C ILE A 215 -11.27 13.69 7.65
N CYS A 216 -9.98 13.81 7.34
CA CYS A 216 -9.35 13.18 6.19
C CYS A 216 -8.58 11.92 6.60
N HIS A 217 -7.79 12.01 7.67
CA HIS A 217 -6.96 10.92 8.18
C HIS A 217 -7.65 10.16 9.30
N THR A 218 -8.81 9.56 8.98
CA THR A 218 -9.72 8.93 9.94
C THR A 218 -9.11 7.72 10.66
N GLU A 219 -9.17 7.74 12.00
CA GLU A 219 -8.79 6.60 12.83
C GLU A 219 -9.67 5.37 12.53
N PRO A 220 -9.19 4.13 12.64
CA PRO A 220 -7.84 3.73 13.03
C PRO A 220 -6.87 3.56 11.85
N LEU A 221 -7.33 3.67 10.63
CA LEU A 221 -6.53 3.52 9.40
C LEU A 221 -5.75 4.79 9.07
N PHE A 222 -6.11 5.92 9.66
CA PHE A 222 -5.56 7.25 9.38
C PHE A 222 -5.68 7.66 7.90
N THR A 223 -6.79 7.26 7.29
CA THR A 223 -7.24 7.64 5.95
C THR A 223 -8.75 7.43 5.86
N ASN A 224 -9.43 8.27 5.10
CA ASN A 224 -10.83 8.07 4.71
C ASN A 224 -10.96 7.47 3.30
N ASN A 225 -9.83 7.18 2.62
CA ASN A 225 -9.75 6.70 1.24
C ASN A 225 -10.34 7.66 0.18
N ASN A 226 -10.73 8.87 0.54
CA ASN A 226 -11.22 9.89 -0.38
C ASN A 226 -10.08 10.59 -1.15
N PHE A 227 -10.47 11.49 -2.04
CA PHE A 227 -9.55 12.32 -2.82
C PHE A 227 -9.76 13.77 -2.44
N GLU A 228 -8.69 14.42 -1.97
CA GLU A 228 -8.76 15.78 -1.43
C GLU A 228 -7.67 16.66 -2.05
N ASN A 229 -7.99 17.94 -2.18
CA ASN A 229 -7.02 18.96 -2.51
C ASN A 229 -6.48 19.54 -1.18
N ASN A 230 -5.22 19.30 -0.91
CA ASN A 230 -4.55 19.76 0.31
C ASN A 230 -3.89 21.14 0.15
N GLY A 231 -4.22 21.87 -0.90
CA GLY A 231 -3.73 23.23 -1.14
C GLY A 231 -2.25 23.36 -1.49
N LEU A 232 -1.61 22.27 -1.94
CA LEU A 232 -0.24 22.37 -2.46
C LEU A 232 -0.17 23.17 -3.75
N LYS A 233 0.84 24.02 -3.87
CA LYS A 233 1.16 24.70 -5.11
C LYS A 233 1.56 23.66 -6.16
N VAL A 234 0.98 23.79 -7.37
CA VAL A 234 1.35 22.92 -8.50
C VAL A 234 2.83 23.12 -8.81
N ASP A 235 3.57 22.01 -8.87
CA ASP A 235 4.92 22.02 -9.41
C ASP A 235 4.87 22.22 -10.93
N SER A 236 5.51 23.27 -11.44
CA SER A 236 5.45 23.63 -12.85
C SER A 236 6.16 22.62 -13.77
N THR A 237 7.07 21.85 -13.23
CA THR A 237 7.81 20.82 -13.97
C THR A 237 6.99 19.54 -14.11
N LEU A 238 6.35 19.10 -13.01
CA LEU A 238 5.55 17.89 -12.99
C LEU A 238 4.16 18.12 -13.57
N ASN A 239 3.60 19.30 -13.38
CA ASN A 239 2.25 19.71 -13.83
C ASN A 239 1.18 18.65 -13.55
N ASP A 240 1.25 18.06 -12.33
CA ASP A 240 0.37 16.95 -11.95
C ASP A 240 -0.96 17.48 -11.42
N HIS A 241 -2.03 17.22 -12.15
CA HIS A 241 -3.40 17.57 -11.79
C HIS A 241 -4.14 16.48 -11.03
N GLY A 242 -3.44 15.43 -10.57
CA GLY A 242 -3.97 14.37 -9.73
C GLY A 242 -5.16 13.63 -10.36
N ARG A 243 -6.23 13.48 -9.59
CA ARG A 243 -7.42 12.72 -10.00
C ARG A 243 -8.09 13.22 -11.27
N TYR A 244 -7.97 14.50 -11.60
CA TYR A 244 -8.47 15.05 -12.86
C TYR A 244 -7.96 14.28 -14.09
N LEU A 245 -6.72 13.80 -14.05
CA LEU A 245 -6.12 13.03 -15.15
C LEU A 245 -6.85 11.68 -15.40
N ILE A 246 -7.59 11.19 -14.42
CA ILE A 246 -8.36 9.93 -14.49
C ILE A 246 -9.83 10.21 -14.85
N THR A 247 -10.44 11.23 -14.21
CA THR A 247 -11.89 11.46 -14.32
C THR A 247 -12.29 12.45 -15.40
N ASN A 248 -11.36 13.29 -15.88
CA ASN A 248 -11.61 14.45 -16.74
C ASN A 248 -12.67 15.42 -16.17
N ASN A 249 -12.94 15.35 -14.86
CA ASN A 249 -13.86 16.24 -14.16
C ASN A 249 -13.09 17.42 -13.55
N PRO A 250 -13.35 18.69 -13.91
CA PRO A 250 -12.66 19.84 -13.34
C PRO A 250 -12.73 19.93 -11.81
N LYS A 251 -13.78 19.41 -11.19
CA LYS A 251 -13.92 19.35 -9.72
C LYS A 251 -12.89 18.42 -9.04
N ASP A 252 -12.23 17.56 -9.79
CA ASP A 252 -11.22 16.63 -9.29
C ASP A 252 -9.79 17.12 -9.52
N SER A 253 -9.64 18.34 -10.06
CA SER A 253 -8.32 18.95 -10.26
C SER A 253 -7.59 19.12 -8.93
N LEU A 254 -6.30 18.73 -8.92
CA LEU A 254 -5.40 18.80 -7.76
C LEU A 254 -5.84 17.94 -6.56
N LYS A 255 -6.81 17.05 -6.75
CA LYS A 255 -7.15 16.09 -5.72
C LYS A 255 -6.25 14.86 -5.82
N PHE A 256 -5.78 14.43 -4.67
CA PHE A 256 -5.00 13.22 -4.50
C PHE A 256 -5.64 12.35 -3.43
N LYS A 257 -5.42 11.03 -3.53
CA LYS A 257 -5.89 10.09 -2.52
C LYS A 257 -5.29 10.45 -1.16
N VAL A 258 -6.13 10.51 -0.12
CA VAL A 258 -5.69 10.71 1.26
C VAL A 258 -4.88 9.48 1.69
N PRO A 259 -3.55 9.60 1.89
CA PRO A 259 -2.72 8.49 2.29
C PRO A 259 -2.95 8.14 3.76
N SER A 260 -2.72 6.87 4.13
CA SER A 260 -2.64 6.51 5.54
C SER A 260 -1.42 7.17 6.19
N LEU A 261 -1.58 7.66 7.44
CA LEU A 261 -0.46 8.17 8.23
C LEU A 261 0.24 7.08 9.06
N ARG A 262 -0.10 5.82 8.85
CA ARG A 262 0.61 4.73 9.53
C ARG A 262 2.05 4.63 9.05
N ASN A 263 2.97 4.46 10.01
CA ASN A 263 4.42 4.44 9.79
C ASN A 263 5.01 5.76 9.27
N ILE A 264 4.26 6.87 9.34
CA ILE A 264 4.63 8.15 8.73
C ILE A 264 6.03 8.64 9.12
N GLN A 265 6.52 8.33 10.32
CA GLN A 265 7.87 8.69 10.76
C GLN A 265 8.99 8.04 9.91
N PHE A 266 8.68 6.97 9.17
CA PHE A 266 9.65 6.22 8.36
C PHE A 266 9.46 6.43 6.85
N THR A 267 8.37 7.08 6.43
CA THR A 267 7.94 7.13 5.03
C THR A 267 8.16 8.49 4.37
N LYS A 268 9.18 9.22 4.81
CA LYS A 268 9.63 10.43 4.12
C LYS A 268 10.19 10.09 2.71
N PRO A 269 10.22 11.04 1.76
CA PRO A 269 9.63 12.39 1.81
C PRO A 269 8.10 12.35 1.64
N TYR A 270 7.46 13.46 1.95
CA TYR A 270 6.00 13.55 2.07
C TYR A 270 5.36 14.27 0.88
N MET A 271 4.05 14.08 0.69
CA MET A 271 3.19 14.51 -0.40
C MET A 271 3.34 13.64 -1.64
N HIS A 272 2.47 13.86 -2.63
CA HIS A 272 2.44 13.07 -3.87
C HIS A 272 3.72 13.21 -4.72
N ASP A 273 4.43 14.30 -4.54
CA ASP A 273 5.66 14.64 -5.26
C ASP A 273 6.91 14.67 -4.35
N GLY A 274 6.78 14.24 -3.09
CA GLY A 274 7.92 14.08 -2.19
C GLY A 274 8.57 15.40 -1.71
N ARG A 275 7.95 16.55 -1.90
CA ARG A 275 8.59 17.88 -1.67
C ARG A 275 8.96 18.19 -0.23
N PHE A 276 8.44 17.47 0.76
CA PHE A 276 8.72 17.72 2.17
C PHE A 276 9.51 16.57 2.81
N GLU A 277 10.66 16.91 3.36
CA GLU A 277 11.58 15.98 4.02
C GLU A 277 11.23 15.72 5.49
N THR A 278 10.45 16.60 6.11
CA THR A 278 10.16 16.54 7.56
C THR A 278 8.67 16.70 7.83
N LEU A 279 8.19 16.05 8.91
CA LEU A 279 6.82 16.25 9.40
C LEU A 279 6.57 17.70 9.83
N GLN A 280 7.60 18.42 10.29
CA GLN A 280 7.47 19.84 10.60
C GLN A 280 7.08 20.65 9.37
N GLN A 281 7.70 20.40 8.21
CA GLN A 281 7.33 21.06 6.94
C GLN A 281 5.88 20.75 6.55
N VAL A 282 5.44 19.49 6.72
CA VAL A 282 4.05 19.10 6.47
C VAL A 282 3.07 19.87 7.36
N VAL A 283 3.35 19.94 8.68
CA VAL A 283 2.49 20.69 9.61
C VAL A 283 2.50 22.19 9.29
N THR A 284 3.66 22.75 8.98
CA THR A 284 3.78 24.17 8.58
C THR A 284 2.94 24.44 7.32
N HIS A 285 2.97 23.56 6.31
CA HIS A 285 2.13 23.70 5.13
C HIS A 285 0.64 23.80 5.50
N TYR A 286 0.13 22.92 6.38
CA TYR A 286 -1.27 22.96 6.79
C TYR A 286 -1.65 24.12 7.71
N THR A 287 -0.69 24.80 8.32
CA THR A 287 -0.96 25.92 9.23
C THR A 287 -0.77 27.30 8.60
N THR A 288 0.13 27.45 7.62
CA THR A 288 0.52 28.75 7.09
C THR A 288 0.55 28.85 5.57
N ASP A 289 0.74 27.74 4.84
CA ASP A 289 1.13 27.77 3.42
C ASP A 289 0.06 27.22 2.48
N ILE A 290 -1.14 26.92 2.98
CA ILE A 290 -2.24 26.42 2.15
C ILE A 290 -2.61 27.44 1.07
N GLN A 291 -2.54 27.03 -0.18
CA GLN A 291 -2.99 27.83 -1.31
C GLN A 291 -4.51 27.75 -1.44
N ASN A 292 -5.19 28.87 -1.37
CA ASN A 292 -6.63 28.93 -1.65
C ASN A 292 -6.89 28.54 -3.12
N SER A 293 -7.61 27.46 -3.32
CA SER A 293 -8.10 27.05 -4.64
C SER A 293 -9.60 26.75 -4.56
N THR A 294 -10.29 26.84 -5.68
CA THR A 294 -11.73 26.57 -5.78
C THR A 294 -12.12 25.13 -5.43
N CYS A 295 -11.16 24.24 -5.32
CA CYS A 295 -11.35 22.82 -5.00
C CYS A 295 -10.84 22.45 -3.60
N LEU A 296 -10.42 23.42 -2.79
CA LEU A 296 -9.94 23.18 -1.44
C LEU A 296 -11.13 22.87 -0.51
N LEU A 297 -11.04 21.77 0.23
CA LEU A 297 -11.91 21.56 1.39
C LEU A 297 -11.41 22.43 2.55
N TYR A 298 -11.72 23.70 2.50
CA TYR A 298 -11.55 24.61 3.63
C TYR A 298 -12.84 24.60 4.44
N THR A 299 -12.83 24.08 5.64
CA THR A 299 -13.87 24.38 6.61
C THR A 299 -13.54 25.74 7.20
N SER A 300 -14.39 26.72 6.98
CA SER A 300 -14.29 28.12 7.45
C SER A 300 -14.09 28.27 8.97
N ASP A 301 -14.23 27.20 9.71
CA ASP A 301 -14.16 27.16 11.18
C ASP A 301 -12.73 27.29 11.74
N ALA A 302 -11.68 27.05 10.94
CA ALA A 302 -10.30 27.20 11.41
C ALA A 302 -9.81 28.68 11.42
N ALA A 303 -10.48 29.57 10.70
CA ALA A 303 -10.14 30.99 10.66
C ALA A 303 -10.79 31.80 11.82
N ASP A 304 -11.93 31.35 12.31
CA ASP A 304 -12.65 32.04 13.39
C ASP A 304 -12.07 31.75 14.80
N ASP A 305 -11.38 30.61 14.99
CA ASP A 305 -10.73 30.28 16.25
C ASP A 305 -9.42 31.07 16.51
N GLN A 306 -8.88 31.81 15.52
CA GLN A 306 -7.71 32.67 15.71
C GLN A 306 -8.09 34.12 16.08
N ALA A 307 -9.36 34.47 16.10
CA ALA A 307 -9.85 35.83 16.38
C ALA A 307 -10.51 35.98 17.78
N SER A 308 -10.43 34.96 18.67
CA SER A 308 -10.95 35.03 20.04
C SER A 308 -9.88 34.79 21.09
#